data_5cad687dc30e39e0428a3f7efd5bfd48
#
_entry.id   5cad687dc30e39e0428a3f7efd5bfd48
#
_cell.length_a   1.000
_cell.length_b   1.000
_cell.length_c   1.000
_cell.angle_alpha   90.00
_cell.angle_beta   90.00
_cell.angle_gamma   90.00
#
_symmetry.space_group_name_H-M   'P 1'
#
loop_
_entity.id
_entity.type
_entity.pdbx_description
1 polymer ?
#
loop_
_entity_poly.entity_id
_entity_poly.type
_entity_poly.pdbx_seq_one_letter_code
_entity_poly.pdbx_strand_id
1 'polypeptide(L)'
;MRTHLPNVTGTAHALARRAAWRARWLEFSALVLITVVLVDCLTRPWTQPPMLAPLLAVPPALAGIGAATVRRPFGYGAVSLLAAIAIAAKPTEYAGWLPGATIFTVAVITAVATAGTAVSIRQEQRIAEVTSVAEAAQRAVLRPLPPRLGPLGLDVVYVAAAAEAKVGGDLYEAVATVGHGIRVIMGDVRGKGLGAVELATDVLGMFREQAHEACTLAELASRLDAGLGRGLGRHEEFVTALLVEIDPESGRTLIFNCGHPAPLLISASADADTARCVTLMEVPAPAPPLGLLALGDTSAAQLSCALEPDDQLLLYTDGVTEARDAKRVFYPLPERVSALAGKAAAGHQAGKAVLKQVSVGGSRQGLLARLQADLHRHVGAPLDDDAAMLLVHAPAAWPAAPPVFPASARATA
;
A
#
# COMPACT_ATOMS: atom_id res chain seq x y z
N MET A 1 25.83 -0.59 0.04
CA MET A 1 24.86 -1.41 -0.68
C MET A 1 24.48 -2.57 0.24
N ARG A 2 23.46 -2.43 1.05
CA ARG A 2 22.87 -3.50 1.85
C ARG A 2 21.38 -3.48 1.56
N THR A 3 20.94 -4.48 0.84
CA THR A 3 19.57 -4.77 0.51
C THR A 3 18.77 -4.99 1.79
N HIS A 4 17.83 -4.08 2.09
CA HIS A 4 16.80 -4.31 3.10
C HIS A 4 15.92 -5.46 2.60
N LEU A 5 16.02 -6.62 3.23
CA LEU A 5 15.10 -7.74 3.07
C LEU A 5 13.72 -7.30 3.60
N PRO A 6 12.65 -7.47 2.83
CA PRO A 6 11.30 -7.17 3.30
C PRO A 6 10.94 -8.08 4.46
N ASN A 7 10.16 -7.55 5.39
CA ASN A 7 9.74 -8.19 6.64
C ASN A 7 8.92 -9.47 6.37
N VAL A 8 9.60 -10.63 6.40
CA VAL A 8 9.12 -11.96 5.99
C VAL A 8 8.06 -12.54 6.95
N THR A 9 7.81 -11.89 8.11
CA THR A 9 6.97 -12.48 9.16
C THR A 9 5.46 -12.37 8.93
N GLY A 10 4.95 -11.29 8.33
CA GLY A 10 3.52 -11.10 8.06
C GLY A 10 3.00 -12.00 6.94
N THR A 11 3.75 -12.08 5.85
CA THR A 11 3.45 -13.00 4.73
C THR A 11 3.55 -14.45 5.15
N ALA A 12 4.49 -14.80 6.05
CA ALA A 12 4.62 -16.15 6.59
C ALA A 12 3.39 -16.58 7.39
N HIS A 13 2.76 -15.70 8.18
CA HIS A 13 1.55 -16.02 8.94
C HIS A 13 0.31 -16.16 8.06
N ALA A 14 0.15 -15.35 7.02
CA ALA A 14 -0.95 -15.48 6.05
C ALA A 14 -0.78 -16.75 5.21
N LEU A 15 0.42 -17.03 4.74
CA LEU A 15 0.75 -18.27 4.04
C LEU A 15 0.57 -19.50 4.93
N ALA A 16 0.97 -19.43 6.21
CA ALA A 16 0.76 -20.51 7.18
C ALA A 16 -0.72 -20.79 7.44
N ARG A 17 -1.56 -19.74 7.56
CA ARG A 17 -3.03 -19.91 7.70
C ARG A 17 -3.66 -20.51 6.44
N ARG A 18 -3.27 -20.07 5.25
CA ARG A 18 -3.73 -20.68 3.98
C ARG A 18 -3.23 -22.11 3.83
N ALA A 19 -2.00 -22.39 4.21
CA ALA A 19 -1.45 -23.75 4.21
C ALA A 19 -2.20 -24.67 5.19
N ALA A 20 -2.48 -24.19 6.41
CA ALA A 20 -3.25 -24.94 7.41
C ALA A 20 -4.70 -25.18 6.96
N TRP A 21 -5.36 -24.21 6.33
CA TRP A 21 -6.70 -24.36 5.76
C TRP A 21 -6.70 -25.37 4.61
N ARG A 22 -5.72 -25.29 3.71
CA ARG A 22 -5.54 -26.28 2.61
C ARG A 22 -5.24 -27.68 3.12
N ALA A 23 -4.49 -27.82 4.21
CA ALA A 23 -4.21 -29.12 4.84
C ALA A 23 -5.47 -29.76 5.41
N ARG A 24 -6.35 -29.01 6.07
CA ARG A 24 -7.63 -29.51 6.60
C ARG A 24 -8.54 -30.09 5.52
N TRP A 25 -8.64 -29.45 4.37
CA TRP A 25 -9.45 -29.97 3.26
C TRP A 25 -8.88 -31.25 2.65
N LEU A 26 -7.54 -31.40 2.66
CA LEU A 26 -6.90 -32.64 2.21
C LEU A 26 -7.15 -33.79 3.18
N GLU A 27 -7.00 -33.54 4.46
CA GLU A 27 -7.31 -34.54 5.51
C GLU A 27 -8.80 -34.96 5.44
N PHE A 28 -9.70 -34.00 5.25
CA PHE A 28 -11.13 -34.28 5.11
C PHE A 28 -11.41 -35.08 3.83
N SER A 29 -10.78 -34.75 2.71
CA SER A 29 -10.91 -35.51 1.45
C SER A 29 -10.40 -36.96 1.58
N ALA A 30 -9.27 -37.15 2.26
CA ALA A 30 -8.74 -38.48 2.56
C ALA A 30 -9.64 -39.26 3.49
N LEU A 31 -10.17 -38.64 4.53
CA LEU A 31 -11.10 -39.24 5.47
C LEU A 31 -12.38 -39.74 4.77
N VAL A 32 -12.98 -38.90 3.92
CA VAL A 32 -14.17 -39.28 3.13
C VAL A 32 -13.86 -40.49 2.24
N LEU A 33 -12.72 -40.48 1.53
CA LEU A 33 -12.33 -41.62 0.69
C LEU A 33 -12.17 -42.91 1.48
N ILE A 34 -11.46 -42.87 2.60
CA ILE A 34 -11.24 -44.01 3.49
C ILE A 34 -12.56 -44.52 4.04
N THR A 35 -13.41 -43.60 4.50
CA THR A 35 -14.73 -43.97 5.07
C THR A 35 -15.60 -44.68 4.06
N VAL A 36 -15.70 -44.15 2.81
CA VAL A 36 -16.50 -44.80 1.76
C VAL A 36 -15.97 -46.19 1.43
N VAL A 37 -14.65 -46.34 1.27
CA VAL A 37 -14.04 -47.65 0.97
C VAL A 37 -14.25 -48.64 2.12
N LEU A 38 -14.08 -48.19 3.38
CA LEU A 38 -14.21 -49.01 4.56
C LEU A 38 -15.66 -49.49 4.74
N VAL A 39 -16.61 -48.56 4.64
CA VAL A 39 -18.04 -48.91 4.73
C VAL A 39 -18.42 -49.88 3.65
N ASP A 40 -18.00 -49.70 2.40
CA ASP A 40 -18.25 -50.61 1.31
C ASP A 40 -17.65 -52.01 1.57
N CYS A 41 -16.45 -52.06 2.15
CA CYS A 41 -15.82 -53.34 2.51
C CYS A 41 -16.53 -54.07 3.65
N LEU A 42 -17.00 -53.32 4.69
CA LEU A 42 -17.68 -53.91 5.85
C LEU A 42 -19.12 -54.33 5.59
N THR A 43 -19.86 -53.62 4.73
CA THR A 43 -21.27 -53.89 4.46
C THR A 43 -21.51 -54.93 3.37
N ARG A 44 -20.49 -55.36 2.64
CA ARG A 44 -20.60 -56.24 1.46
C ARG A 44 -20.86 -57.72 1.65
N PRO A 45 -20.81 -58.35 2.82
CA PRO A 45 -21.38 -59.71 2.93
C PRO A 45 -22.92 -59.73 2.79
N TRP A 46 -23.59 -58.62 2.91
CA TRP A 46 -25.05 -58.48 3.06
C TRP A 46 -25.70 -57.85 1.83
N THR A 47 -25.48 -58.43 0.64
CA THR A 47 -26.39 -58.39 -0.56
C THR A 47 -27.10 -57.08 -0.95
N GLN A 48 -26.50 -55.90 -0.64
CA GLN A 48 -27.11 -54.64 -1.06
C GLN A 48 -26.24 -53.88 -2.09
N PRO A 49 -26.84 -53.12 -3.05
CA PRO A 49 -26.11 -52.36 -4.02
C PRO A 49 -25.24 -51.26 -3.32
N PRO A 50 -24.09 -50.91 -3.86
CA PRO A 50 -23.15 -49.92 -3.25
C PRO A 50 -23.75 -48.51 -3.33
N MET A 51 -24.69 -48.20 -2.43
CA MET A 51 -25.36 -46.88 -2.40
C MET A 51 -24.40 -45.71 -2.12
N LEU A 52 -23.24 -45.99 -1.51
CA LEU A 52 -22.25 -44.98 -1.16
C LEU A 52 -21.18 -44.74 -2.27
N ALA A 53 -21.16 -45.57 -3.31
CA ALA A 53 -20.18 -45.43 -4.38
C ALA A 53 -20.17 -44.06 -5.09
N PRO A 54 -21.30 -43.34 -5.29
CA PRO A 54 -21.30 -41.98 -5.84
C PRO A 54 -20.53 -40.97 -4.97
N LEU A 55 -20.37 -41.21 -3.66
CA LEU A 55 -19.58 -40.35 -2.76
C LEU A 55 -18.09 -40.37 -3.08
N LEU A 56 -17.61 -41.31 -3.89
CA LEU A 56 -16.24 -41.30 -4.41
C LEU A 56 -15.95 -40.09 -5.32
N ALA A 57 -16.95 -39.35 -5.76
CA ALA A 57 -16.80 -38.11 -6.48
C ALA A 57 -16.46 -36.91 -5.58
N VAL A 58 -16.70 -37.00 -4.26
CA VAL A 58 -16.48 -35.93 -3.30
C VAL A 58 -14.98 -35.62 -3.09
N PRO A 59 -14.06 -36.59 -2.91
CA PRO A 59 -12.64 -36.32 -2.72
C PRO A 59 -11.98 -35.48 -3.81
N PRO A 60 -12.12 -35.76 -5.12
CA PRO A 60 -11.53 -34.90 -6.15
C PRO A 60 -12.15 -33.51 -6.19
N ALA A 61 -13.45 -33.35 -5.92
CA ALA A 61 -14.10 -32.05 -5.85
C ALA A 61 -13.53 -31.20 -4.70
N LEU A 62 -13.43 -31.76 -3.50
CA LEU A 62 -12.88 -31.08 -2.33
C LEU A 62 -11.38 -30.77 -2.48
N ALA A 63 -10.61 -31.69 -3.08
CA ALA A 63 -9.19 -31.51 -3.33
C ALA A 63 -8.90 -30.37 -4.33
N GLY A 64 -9.87 -30.00 -5.18
CA GLY A 64 -9.79 -28.85 -6.07
C GLY A 64 -9.95 -27.50 -5.38
N ILE A 65 -10.61 -27.46 -4.21
CA ILE A 65 -10.87 -26.22 -3.49
C ILE A 65 -9.55 -25.64 -2.94
N GLY A 66 -9.14 -24.48 -3.47
CA GLY A 66 -7.91 -23.80 -3.05
C GLY A 66 -6.62 -24.58 -3.32
N ALA A 67 -6.63 -25.53 -4.25
CA ALA A 67 -5.45 -26.31 -4.60
C ALA A 67 -4.38 -25.43 -5.30
N ALA A 68 -3.14 -25.49 -4.81
CA ALA A 68 -2.01 -24.80 -5.42
C ALA A 68 -1.46 -25.51 -6.69
N THR A 69 -1.92 -26.73 -6.97
CA THR A 69 -1.48 -27.52 -8.12
C THR A 69 -2.60 -28.42 -8.63
N VAL A 70 -2.67 -28.62 -9.92
CA VAL A 70 -3.62 -29.54 -10.57
C VAL A 70 -3.38 -31.02 -10.21
N ARG A 71 -2.21 -31.35 -9.68
CA ARG A 71 -1.84 -32.72 -9.29
C ARG A 71 -2.73 -33.27 -8.17
N ARG A 72 -3.23 -32.40 -7.29
CA ARG A 72 -4.06 -32.80 -6.13
C ARG A 72 -5.44 -33.32 -6.54
N PRO A 73 -6.32 -32.52 -7.20
CA PRO A 73 -7.60 -33.04 -7.63
C PRO A 73 -7.47 -34.21 -8.58
N PHE A 74 -6.47 -34.22 -9.46
CA PHE A 74 -6.17 -35.33 -10.34
C PHE A 74 -5.79 -36.61 -9.57
N GLY A 75 -4.89 -36.50 -8.59
CA GLY A 75 -4.46 -37.65 -7.78
C GLY A 75 -5.60 -38.27 -6.98
N TYR A 76 -6.41 -37.45 -6.27
CA TYR A 76 -7.60 -37.94 -5.58
C TYR A 76 -8.63 -38.55 -6.53
N GLY A 77 -8.81 -37.93 -7.71
CA GLY A 77 -9.68 -38.44 -8.75
C GLY A 77 -9.23 -39.81 -9.29
N ALA A 78 -7.93 -39.98 -9.54
CA ALA A 78 -7.36 -41.26 -9.98
C ALA A 78 -7.60 -42.36 -8.93
N VAL A 79 -7.35 -42.09 -7.66
CA VAL A 79 -7.59 -43.05 -6.56
C VAL A 79 -9.08 -43.35 -6.43
N SER A 80 -9.97 -42.35 -6.49
CA SER A 80 -11.40 -42.52 -6.46
C SER A 80 -11.91 -43.35 -7.64
N LEU A 81 -11.34 -43.15 -8.83
CA LEU A 81 -11.67 -43.89 -10.03
C LEU A 81 -11.24 -45.36 -9.93
N LEU A 82 -10.05 -45.62 -9.43
CA LEU A 82 -9.58 -46.99 -9.18
C LEU A 82 -10.47 -47.71 -8.14
N ALA A 83 -10.86 -46.99 -7.06
CA ALA A 83 -11.79 -47.52 -6.07
C ALA A 83 -13.18 -47.85 -6.72
N ALA A 84 -13.71 -46.95 -7.55
CA ALA A 84 -14.98 -47.18 -8.24
C ALA A 84 -14.95 -48.40 -9.19
N ILE A 85 -13.81 -48.53 -9.93
CA ILE A 85 -13.58 -49.71 -10.82
C ILE A 85 -13.48 -50.99 -9.98
N ALA A 86 -12.73 -50.98 -8.88
CA ALA A 86 -12.59 -52.13 -7.99
C ALA A 86 -13.91 -52.56 -7.36
N ILE A 87 -14.77 -51.60 -7.02
CA ILE A 87 -16.12 -51.82 -6.54
C ILE A 87 -17.01 -52.42 -7.65
N ALA A 88 -16.92 -51.90 -8.87
CA ALA A 88 -17.68 -52.38 -10.02
C ALA A 88 -17.26 -53.81 -10.49
N ALA A 89 -15.98 -54.18 -10.31
CA ALA A 89 -15.50 -55.49 -10.72
C ALA A 89 -15.90 -56.65 -9.83
N LYS A 90 -16.51 -56.42 -8.65
CA LYS A 90 -16.99 -57.47 -7.78
C LYS A 90 -18.30 -58.04 -8.31
N PRO A 91 -18.43 -59.38 -8.43
CA PRO A 91 -19.64 -60.03 -8.91
C PRO A 91 -20.81 -59.74 -7.93
N THR A 92 -21.83 -59.10 -8.43
CA THR A 92 -23.07 -58.80 -7.69
C THR A 92 -24.27 -59.27 -8.52
N GLU A 93 -25.31 -59.81 -7.89
CA GLU A 93 -26.55 -60.19 -8.56
C GLU A 93 -27.29 -58.99 -9.17
N TYR A 94 -26.87 -57.77 -8.79
CA TYR A 94 -27.41 -56.49 -9.29
C TYR A 94 -26.48 -55.87 -10.35
N ALA A 95 -26.28 -56.53 -11.47
CA ALA A 95 -25.56 -55.98 -12.63
C ALA A 95 -26.43 -54.97 -13.37
N GLY A 96 -26.57 -53.77 -12.80
CA GLY A 96 -27.28 -52.65 -13.42
C GLY A 96 -26.34 -51.58 -13.97
N TRP A 97 -26.90 -50.48 -14.45
CA TRP A 97 -26.18 -49.30 -14.97
C TRP A 97 -25.43 -48.50 -13.89
N LEU A 98 -25.71 -48.74 -12.58
CA LEU A 98 -25.19 -47.98 -11.44
C LEU A 98 -23.65 -47.94 -11.35
N PRO A 99 -22.89 -49.04 -11.55
CA PRO A 99 -21.43 -49.01 -11.55
C PRO A 99 -20.84 -48.14 -12.65
N GLY A 100 -21.39 -48.20 -13.86
CA GLY A 100 -20.98 -47.38 -15.00
C GLY A 100 -21.25 -45.88 -14.77
N ALA A 101 -22.43 -45.57 -14.20
CA ALA A 101 -22.78 -44.21 -13.84
C ALA A 101 -21.83 -43.63 -12.76
N THR A 102 -21.46 -44.42 -11.77
CA THR A 102 -20.50 -43.99 -10.73
C THR A 102 -19.10 -43.67 -11.31
N ILE A 103 -18.57 -44.57 -12.14
CA ILE A 103 -17.26 -44.37 -12.82
C ILE A 103 -17.35 -43.10 -13.68
N PHE A 104 -18.41 -42.96 -14.47
CA PHE A 104 -18.58 -41.73 -15.29
C PHE A 104 -18.67 -40.47 -14.45
N THR A 105 -19.45 -40.47 -13.36
CA THR A 105 -19.59 -39.32 -12.45
C THR A 105 -18.24 -38.93 -11.82
N VAL A 106 -17.46 -39.89 -11.31
CA VAL A 106 -16.13 -39.64 -10.73
C VAL A 106 -15.20 -39.08 -11.79
N ALA A 107 -15.22 -39.63 -13.01
CA ALA A 107 -14.36 -39.12 -14.10
C ALA A 107 -14.70 -37.67 -14.48
N VAL A 108 -16.01 -37.36 -14.64
CA VAL A 108 -16.48 -36.02 -14.97
C VAL A 108 -16.13 -35.01 -13.87
N ILE A 109 -16.41 -35.34 -12.62
CA ILE A 109 -16.11 -34.44 -11.48
C ILE A 109 -14.59 -34.23 -11.35
N THR A 110 -13.79 -35.27 -11.55
CA THR A 110 -12.32 -35.16 -11.55
C THR A 110 -11.84 -34.22 -12.67
N ALA A 111 -12.38 -34.37 -13.87
CA ALA A 111 -12.04 -33.50 -15.00
C ALA A 111 -12.43 -32.03 -14.73
N VAL A 112 -13.65 -31.79 -14.24
CA VAL A 112 -14.15 -30.45 -13.89
C VAL A 112 -13.32 -29.82 -12.76
N ALA A 113 -13.05 -30.57 -11.68
CA ALA A 113 -12.23 -30.09 -10.56
C ALA A 113 -10.79 -29.76 -10.99
N THR A 114 -10.20 -30.58 -11.84
CA THR A 114 -8.83 -30.38 -12.37
C THR A 114 -8.80 -29.17 -13.31
N ALA A 115 -9.76 -29.05 -14.22
CA ALA A 115 -9.86 -27.92 -15.14
C ALA A 115 -10.15 -26.61 -14.38
N GLY A 116 -11.06 -26.60 -13.42
CA GLY A 116 -11.35 -25.45 -12.57
C GLY A 116 -10.13 -24.99 -11.79
N THR A 117 -9.38 -25.93 -11.19
CA THR A 117 -8.11 -25.63 -10.51
C THR A 117 -7.08 -25.02 -11.48
N ALA A 118 -6.96 -25.55 -12.69
CA ALA A 118 -6.03 -25.02 -13.69
C ALA A 118 -6.39 -23.58 -14.10
N VAL A 119 -7.68 -23.28 -14.25
CA VAL A 119 -8.16 -21.92 -14.55
C VAL A 119 -7.85 -20.98 -13.40
N SER A 120 -8.17 -21.37 -12.16
CA SER A 120 -7.90 -20.55 -10.96
C SER A 120 -6.41 -20.23 -10.80
N ILE A 121 -5.52 -21.22 -10.97
CA ILE A 121 -4.06 -21.01 -10.92
C ILE A 121 -3.59 -20.03 -11.99
N ARG A 122 -4.11 -20.16 -13.23
CA ARG A 122 -3.74 -19.24 -14.31
C ARG A 122 -4.23 -17.82 -14.05
N GLN A 123 -5.41 -17.67 -13.45
CA GLN A 123 -5.93 -16.34 -13.07
C GLN A 123 -5.08 -15.73 -11.96
N GLU A 124 -4.74 -16.48 -10.90
CA GLU A 124 -3.84 -16.02 -9.83
C GLU A 124 -2.47 -15.59 -10.38
N GLN A 125 -1.89 -16.36 -11.31
CA GLN A 125 -0.61 -16.03 -11.95
C GLN A 125 -0.69 -14.74 -12.79
N ARG A 126 -1.75 -14.57 -13.57
CA ARG A 126 -1.95 -13.34 -14.36
C ARG A 126 -2.11 -12.12 -13.46
N ILE A 127 -2.89 -12.22 -12.38
CA ILE A 127 -3.05 -11.13 -11.42
C ILE A 127 -1.68 -10.77 -10.81
N ALA A 128 -0.92 -11.77 -10.34
CA ALA A 128 0.40 -11.55 -9.76
C ALA A 128 1.39 -10.90 -10.75
N GLU A 129 1.36 -11.30 -12.03
CA GLU A 129 2.20 -10.73 -13.08
C GLU A 129 1.85 -9.26 -13.32
N VAL A 130 0.56 -8.94 -13.51
CA VAL A 130 0.09 -7.55 -13.70
C VAL A 130 0.43 -6.68 -12.48
N THR A 131 0.24 -7.21 -11.26
CA THR A 131 0.57 -6.48 -10.04
C THR A 131 2.07 -6.19 -9.95
N SER A 132 2.93 -7.17 -10.29
CA SER A 132 4.39 -6.97 -10.24
C SER A 132 4.88 -5.92 -11.25
N VAL A 133 4.27 -5.87 -12.43
CA VAL A 133 4.57 -4.84 -13.45
C VAL A 133 4.12 -3.46 -12.96
N ALA A 134 2.93 -3.37 -12.40
CA ALA A 134 2.42 -2.11 -11.86
C ALA A 134 3.24 -1.59 -10.69
N GLU A 135 3.67 -2.46 -9.75
CA GLU A 135 4.60 -2.08 -8.67
C GLU A 135 5.96 -1.61 -9.19
N ALA A 136 6.47 -2.25 -10.25
CA ALA A 136 7.72 -1.81 -10.87
C ALA A 136 7.56 -0.45 -11.55
N ALA A 137 6.44 -0.22 -12.22
CA ALA A 137 6.11 1.06 -12.85
C ALA A 137 5.96 2.17 -11.80
N GLN A 138 5.21 1.94 -10.72
CA GLN A 138 5.05 2.90 -9.63
C GLN A 138 6.38 3.27 -8.99
N ARG A 139 7.26 2.29 -8.69
CA ARG A 139 8.61 2.57 -8.17
C ARG A 139 9.49 3.36 -9.14
N ALA A 140 9.29 3.22 -10.44
CA ALA A 140 10.01 4.00 -11.44
C ALA A 140 9.49 5.45 -11.53
N VAL A 141 8.21 5.66 -11.26
CA VAL A 141 7.53 6.98 -11.25
C VAL A 141 7.84 7.75 -9.97
N LEU A 142 7.75 7.10 -8.81
CA LEU A 142 8.10 7.66 -7.52
C LEU A 142 9.64 7.71 -7.39
N ARG A 143 10.22 8.80 -7.87
CA ARG A 143 11.67 9.00 -7.77
C ARG A 143 12.08 9.15 -6.31
N PRO A 144 13.22 8.57 -5.89
CA PRO A 144 13.77 8.85 -4.59
C PRO A 144 14.04 10.36 -4.45
N LEU A 145 13.46 10.99 -3.45
CA LEU A 145 13.78 12.39 -3.17
C LEU A 145 15.21 12.50 -2.66
N PRO A 146 15.92 13.58 -3.03
CA PRO A 146 17.23 13.84 -2.45
C PRO A 146 17.07 14.04 -0.93
N PRO A 147 18.03 13.60 -0.10
CA PRO A 147 17.92 13.74 1.35
C PRO A 147 17.99 15.21 1.80
N ARG A 148 18.38 16.10 0.89
CA ARG A 148 18.39 17.56 1.06
C ARG A 148 17.99 18.25 -0.24
N LEU A 149 17.17 19.29 -0.09
CA LEU A 149 16.77 20.17 -1.19
C LEU A 149 16.91 21.62 -0.69
N GLY A 150 17.93 22.33 -1.19
CA GLY A 150 18.33 23.60 -0.58
C GLY A 150 18.68 23.44 0.91
N PRO A 151 18.17 24.30 1.81
CA PRO A 151 18.39 24.17 3.24
C PRO A 151 17.55 23.09 3.91
N LEU A 152 16.50 22.60 3.26
CA LEU A 152 15.57 21.61 3.83
C LEU A 152 16.14 20.20 3.80
N GLY A 153 15.92 19.44 4.88
CA GLY A 153 16.08 18.01 4.90
C GLY A 153 14.79 17.31 4.47
N LEU A 154 14.88 16.22 3.72
CA LEU A 154 13.74 15.43 3.27
C LEU A 154 13.94 13.96 3.61
N ASP A 155 12.96 13.37 4.28
CA ASP A 155 12.87 11.94 4.51
C ASP A 155 11.52 11.44 3.96
N VAL A 156 11.54 10.31 3.28
CA VAL A 156 10.32 9.70 2.74
C VAL A 156 10.25 8.22 3.11
N VAL A 157 9.06 7.77 3.45
CA VAL A 157 8.73 6.36 3.64
C VAL A 157 7.48 6.05 2.83
N TYR A 158 7.56 5.02 2.02
CA TYR A 158 6.44 4.44 1.29
C TYR A 158 6.25 2.99 1.73
N VAL A 159 5.04 2.65 2.12
CA VAL A 159 4.63 1.32 2.54
C VAL A 159 3.57 0.82 1.59
N ALA A 160 3.95 -0.09 0.71
CA ALA A 160 3.00 -0.71 -0.19
C ALA A 160 1.99 -1.59 0.56
N ALA A 161 0.76 -1.57 0.12
CA ALA A 161 -0.30 -2.48 0.58
C ALA A 161 0.05 -3.95 0.33
N ALA A 162 -0.75 -4.88 0.84
CA ALA A 162 -0.55 -6.31 0.60
C ALA A 162 -0.58 -6.63 -0.89
N ALA A 163 0.18 -7.66 -1.30
CA ALA A 163 0.30 -8.12 -2.69
C ALA A 163 -1.03 -8.51 -3.38
N GLU A 164 -2.12 -8.62 -2.62
CA GLU A 164 -3.49 -8.85 -3.14
C GLU A 164 -4.24 -7.52 -3.35
N ALA A 165 -3.77 -6.42 -2.75
CA ALA A 165 -4.25 -5.08 -3.03
C ALA A 165 -3.67 -4.62 -4.38
N LYS A 166 -4.49 -3.99 -5.20
CA LYS A 166 -4.03 -3.38 -6.44
C LYS A 166 -3.06 -2.24 -6.08
N VAL A 167 -2.07 -2.02 -6.94
CA VAL A 167 -1.11 -0.91 -6.81
C VAL A 167 -1.85 0.41 -6.61
N GLY A 168 -1.46 1.21 -5.63
CA GLY A 168 -2.12 2.45 -5.25
C GLY A 168 -1.74 3.64 -6.12
N GLY A 169 -2.42 4.74 -5.89
CA GLY A 169 -2.28 6.01 -6.58
C GLY A 169 -1.46 7.07 -5.85
N ASP A 170 -0.82 6.71 -4.71
CA ASP A 170 -0.03 7.66 -3.93
C ASP A 170 1.08 8.30 -4.76
N LEU A 171 1.22 9.60 -4.66
CA LEU A 171 2.24 10.38 -5.36
C LEU A 171 2.85 11.43 -4.44
N TYR A 172 4.13 11.69 -4.65
CA TYR A 172 4.88 12.77 -3.99
C TYR A 172 6.04 13.24 -4.85
N GLU A 173 6.37 14.52 -4.75
CA GLU A 173 7.53 15.13 -5.41
C GLU A 173 7.96 16.39 -4.66
N ALA A 174 9.22 16.77 -4.80
CA ALA A 174 9.76 18.04 -4.30
C ALA A 174 10.71 18.65 -5.32
N VAL A 175 10.52 19.91 -5.62
CA VAL A 175 11.28 20.64 -6.64
C VAL A 175 11.77 21.98 -6.06
N ALA A 176 13.07 22.27 -6.23
CA ALA A 176 13.60 23.62 -6.01
C ALA A 176 13.35 24.48 -7.24
N THR A 177 12.66 25.59 -7.07
CA THR A 177 12.30 26.49 -8.16
C THR A 177 13.08 27.80 -8.09
N VAL A 178 13.18 28.48 -9.20
CA VAL A 178 13.77 29.85 -9.23
C VAL A 178 12.65 30.85 -8.96
N GLY A 179 12.73 31.57 -7.84
CA GLY A 179 11.78 32.64 -7.50
C GLY A 179 10.56 32.19 -6.67
N HIS A 180 10.29 30.89 -6.53
CA HIS A 180 9.17 30.38 -5.73
C HIS A 180 9.61 29.45 -4.59
N GLY A 181 10.91 29.36 -4.30
CA GLY A 181 11.44 28.52 -3.24
C GLY A 181 11.34 27.03 -3.55
N ILE A 182 11.00 26.22 -2.55
CA ILE A 182 10.88 24.77 -2.68
C ILE A 182 9.40 24.42 -2.70
N ARG A 183 8.96 23.78 -3.78
CA ARG A 183 7.59 23.30 -3.95
C ARG A 183 7.51 21.80 -3.77
N VAL A 184 6.51 21.36 -3.00
CA VAL A 184 6.25 19.97 -2.68
C VAL A 184 4.81 19.65 -3.05
N ILE A 185 4.58 18.48 -3.62
CA ILE A 185 3.26 17.88 -3.81
C ILE A 185 3.21 16.55 -3.07
N MET A 186 2.11 16.26 -2.43
CA MET A 186 1.70 14.93 -1.99
C MET A 186 0.23 14.74 -2.37
N GLY A 187 -0.13 13.56 -2.84
CA GLY A 187 -1.50 13.29 -3.27
C GLY A 187 -1.79 11.81 -3.38
N ASP A 188 -3.06 11.51 -3.63
CA ASP A 188 -3.54 10.17 -3.91
C ASP A 188 -4.58 10.20 -5.04
N VAL A 189 -4.44 9.29 -5.98
CA VAL A 189 -5.32 9.11 -7.13
C VAL A 189 -6.50 8.23 -6.74
N ARG A 190 -7.72 8.69 -6.96
CA ARG A 190 -8.88 7.83 -6.79
C ARG A 190 -8.79 6.60 -7.67
N GLY A 191 -8.78 5.43 -7.04
CA GLY A 191 -8.73 4.15 -7.73
C GLY A 191 -7.43 3.41 -7.52
N LYS A 192 -7.30 2.24 -8.12
CA LYS A 192 -6.12 1.37 -7.95
C LYS A 192 -5.75 0.69 -9.25
N GLY A 193 -4.49 0.30 -9.38
CA GLY A 193 -3.96 -0.43 -10.52
C GLY A 193 -3.27 0.48 -11.54
N LEU A 194 -3.06 -0.02 -12.75
CA LEU A 194 -2.26 0.68 -13.77
C LEU A 194 -2.80 2.06 -14.15
N GLY A 195 -4.12 2.24 -14.21
CA GLY A 195 -4.71 3.56 -14.51
C GLY A 195 -4.37 4.61 -13.44
N ALA A 196 -4.37 4.23 -12.16
CA ALA A 196 -3.97 5.14 -11.09
C ALA A 196 -2.47 5.50 -11.18
N VAL A 197 -1.60 4.54 -11.53
CA VAL A 197 -0.16 4.80 -11.75
C VAL A 197 0.07 5.71 -12.95
N GLU A 198 -0.66 5.51 -14.04
CA GLU A 198 -0.59 6.36 -15.22
C GLU A 198 -0.98 7.81 -14.88
N LEU A 199 -2.10 7.98 -14.19
CA LEU A 199 -2.57 9.29 -13.75
C LEU A 199 -1.60 9.97 -12.77
N ALA A 200 -1.05 9.23 -11.79
CA ALA A 200 -0.02 9.73 -10.87
C ALA A 200 1.22 10.19 -11.65
N THR A 201 1.61 9.44 -12.70
CA THR A 201 2.74 9.80 -13.59
C THR A 201 2.51 11.11 -14.29
N ASP A 202 1.32 11.29 -14.85
CA ASP A 202 0.93 12.51 -15.56
C ASP A 202 0.92 13.72 -14.62
N VAL A 203 0.32 13.58 -13.42
CA VAL A 203 0.31 14.65 -12.42
C VAL A 203 1.74 15.04 -12.00
N LEU A 204 2.61 14.06 -11.71
CA LEU A 204 4.01 14.34 -11.36
C LEU A 204 4.79 14.96 -12.52
N GLY A 205 4.54 14.54 -13.76
CA GLY A 205 5.13 15.14 -14.94
C GLY A 205 4.73 16.61 -15.09
N MET A 206 3.43 16.90 -14.98
CA MET A 206 2.91 18.26 -15.02
C MET A 206 3.40 19.10 -13.85
N PHE A 207 3.46 18.55 -12.65
CA PHE A 207 3.96 19.25 -11.46
C PHE A 207 5.42 19.69 -11.65
N ARG A 208 6.29 18.81 -12.14
CA ARG A 208 7.72 19.14 -12.38
C ARG A 208 7.89 20.31 -13.35
N GLU A 209 7.04 20.42 -14.35
CA GLU A 209 7.05 21.51 -15.31
C GLU A 209 6.42 22.78 -14.73
N GLN A 210 5.18 22.68 -14.26
CA GLN A 210 4.38 23.82 -13.84
C GLN A 210 4.84 24.44 -12.51
N ALA A 211 5.55 23.67 -11.66
CA ALA A 211 6.12 24.18 -10.42
C ALA A 211 7.11 25.31 -10.63
N HIS A 212 7.74 25.42 -11.79
CA HIS A 212 8.67 26.51 -12.13
C HIS A 212 7.96 27.74 -12.72
N GLU A 213 6.79 27.58 -13.30
CA GLU A 213 6.11 28.62 -14.08
C GLU A 213 4.96 29.29 -13.33
N ALA A 214 4.20 28.55 -12.54
CA ALA A 214 3.05 29.08 -11.84
C ALA A 214 3.44 30.09 -10.77
N CYS A 215 2.83 31.28 -10.75
CA CYS A 215 3.16 32.34 -9.80
C CYS A 215 2.67 32.06 -8.39
N THR A 216 1.59 31.25 -8.24
CA THR A 216 0.99 30.90 -6.95
C THR A 216 0.64 29.41 -6.90
N LEU A 217 0.44 28.86 -5.68
CA LEU A 217 -0.04 27.47 -5.52
C LEU A 217 -1.45 27.29 -6.07
N ALA A 218 -2.31 28.30 -6.01
CA ALA A 218 -3.65 28.24 -6.61
C ALA A 218 -3.57 28.15 -8.15
N GLU A 219 -2.68 28.91 -8.78
CA GLU A 219 -2.43 28.83 -10.20
C GLU A 219 -1.82 27.47 -10.58
N LEU A 220 -0.88 26.95 -9.77
CA LEU A 220 -0.32 25.62 -9.96
C LEU A 220 -1.42 24.55 -9.93
N ALA A 221 -2.30 24.59 -8.92
CA ALA A 221 -3.43 23.67 -8.82
C ALA A 221 -4.35 23.76 -10.06
N SER A 222 -4.66 24.99 -10.52
CA SER A 222 -5.51 25.20 -11.71
C SER A 222 -4.87 24.68 -13.00
N ARG A 223 -3.55 24.80 -13.14
CA ARG A 223 -2.81 24.28 -14.30
C ARG A 223 -2.76 22.74 -14.29
N LEU A 224 -2.56 22.13 -13.11
CA LEU A 224 -2.64 20.68 -12.95
C LEU A 224 -4.04 20.15 -13.29
N ASP A 225 -5.08 20.78 -12.75
CA ASP A 225 -6.48 20.44 -13.02
C ASP A 225 -6.82 20.52 -14.50
N ALA A 226 -6.45 21.61 -15.16
CA ALA A 226 -6.64 21.77 -16.60
C ALA A 226 -5.86 20.74 -17.42
N GLY A 227 -4.70 20.31 -16.96
CA GLY A 227 -3.91 19.24 -17.57
C GLY A 227 -4.62 17.90 -17.50
N LEU A 228 -5.17 17.56 -16.35
CA LEU A 228 -5.97 16.35 -16.13
C LEU A 228 -7.21 16.35 -17.04
N GLY A 229 -7.94 17.48 -17.14
CA GLY A 229 -9.12 17.60 -17.99
C GLY A 229 -8.86 17.37 -19.48
N ARG A 230 -7.64 17.60 -19.97
CA ARG A 230 -7.28 17.36 -21.37
C ARG A 230 -6.93 15.92 -21.68
N GLY A 231 -6.36 15.20 -20.70
CA GLY A 231 -5.93 13.79 -20.86
C GLY A 231 -7.02 12.78 -20.57
N LEU A 232 -7.97 13.15 -19.74
CA LEU A 232 -8.99 12.27 -19.21
C LEU A 232 -10.27 12.34 -20.05
N GLY A 233 -10.41 11.47 -21.02
CA GLY A 233 -11.73 11.12 -21.56
C GLY A 233 -12.61 10.36 -20.52
N ARG A 234 -12.23 10.35 -19.24
CA ARG A 234 -12.85 9.60 -18.14
C ARG A 234 -13.28 10.57 -17.04
N HIS A 235 -14.57 10.85 -17.00
CA HIS A 235 -15.20 11.81 -16.07
C HIS A 235 -15.25 11.38 -14.58
N GLU A 236 -14.58 10.32 -14.19
CA GLU A 236 -14.69 9.77 -12.81
C GLU A 236 -13.36 9.73 -12.03
N GLU A 237 -12.26 10.11 -12.65
CA GLU A 237 -10.93 10.08 -12.01
C GLU A 237 -10.59 11.47 -11.45
N PHE A 238 -10.16 11.52 -10.21
CA PHE A 238 -9.68 12.73 -9.55
C PHE A 238 -8.49 12.41 -8.64
N VAL A 239 -7.75 13.43 -8.25
CA VAL A 239 -6.57 13.31 -7.41
C VAL A 239 -6.70 14.24 -6.21
N THR A 240 -6.66 13.71 -5.00
CA THR A 240 -6.47 14.54 -3.82
C THR A 240 -5.03 15.03 -3.80
N ALA A 241 -4.81 16.32 -3.54
CA ALA A 241 -3.46 16.88 -3.56
C ALA A 241 -3.26 17.93 -2.48
N LEU A 242 -2.09 17.89 -1.86
CA LEU A 242 -1.56 18.93 -0.98
C LEU A 242 -0.35 19.55 -1.66
N LEU A 243 -0.42 20.84 -1.93
CA LEU A 243 0.66 21.64 -2.49
C LEU A 243 1.28 22.49 -1.38
N VAL A 244 2.60 22.44 -1.26
CA VAL A 244 3.34 23.22 -0.25
C VAL A 244 4.43 24.02 -0.96
N GLU A 245 4.58 25.28 -0.59
CA GLU A 245 5.68 26.15 -1.03
C GLU A 245 6.41 26.66 0.21
N ILE A 246 7.74 26.48 0.25
CA ILE A 246 8.58 26.87 1.37
C ILE A 246 9.65 27.81 0.84
N ASP A 247 9.67 29.02 1.38
CA ASP A 247 10.73 29.98 1.12
C ASP A 247 12.00 29.53 1.86
N PRO A 248 13.08 29.22 1.13
CA PRO A 248 14.32 28.71 1.71
C PRO A 248 15.13 29.74 2.50
N GLU A 249 14.77 31.01 2.46
CA GLU A 249 15.45 32.08 3.17
C GLU A 249 14.78 32.41 4.50
N SER A 250 13.44 32.40 4.53
CA SER A 250 12.66 32.86 5.70
C SER A 250 11.90 31.73 6.40
N GLY A 251 11.76 30.55 5.79
CA GLY A 251 10.90 29.50 6.32
C GLY A 251 9.40 29.77 6.15
N ARG A 252 9.02 30.88 5.49
CA ARG A 252 7.61 31.14 5.17
C ARG A 252 7.07 30.01 4.33
N THR A 253 5.99 29.42 4.79
CA THR A 253 5.38 28.25 4.19
C THR A 253 3.94 28.54 3.79
N LEU A 254 3.60 28.23 2.56
CA LEU A 254 2.24 28.28 2.04
C LEU A 254 1.77 26.85 1.78
N ILE A 255 0.54 26.56 2.19
CA ILE A 255 -0.10 25.25 2.02
C ILE A 255 -1.39 25.47 1.25
N PHE A 256 -1.58 24.79 0.13
CA PHE A 256 -2.81 24.77 -0.66
C PHE A 256 -3.35 23.35 -0.70
N ASN A 257 -4.60 23.16 -0.25
CA ASN A 257 -5.18 21.83 -0.10
C ASN A 257 -6.32 21.59 -1.10
N CYS A 258 -6.18 20.56 -1.91
CA CYS A 258 -7.16 20.04 -2.85
C CYS A 258 -7.75 18.71 -2.32
N GLY A 259 -8.45 18.75 -1.19
CA GLY A 259 -9.13 17.58 -0.62
C GLY A 259 -8.23 16.48 -0.06
N HIS A 260 -6.97 16.80 0.25
CA HIS A 260 -6.00 15.86 0.80
C HIS A 260 -5.93 15.96 2.33
N PRO A 261 -5.48 14.92 3.07
CA PRO A 261 -5.23 15.03 4.51
C PRO A 261 -4.34 16.22 4.87
N ALA A 262 -4.70 16.96 5.91
CA ALA A 262 -3.94 18.12 6.36
C ALA A 262 -2.59 17.67 6.98
N PRO A 263 -1.48 18.39 6.73
CA PRO A 263 -0.18 17.99 7.25
C PRO A 263 -0.06 18.30 8.74
N LEU A 264 0.90 17.64 9.41
CA LEU A 264 1.22 17.87 10.81
C LEU A 264 2.49 18.72 10.94
N LEU A 265 2.39 19.86 11.63
CA LEU A 265 3.56 20.63 12.08
C LEU A 265 4.03 20.05 13.43
N ILE A 266 5.30 19.70 13.49
CA ILE A 266 5.96 19.17 14.68
C ILE A 266 6.97 20.23 15.10
N SER A 267 6.59 21.11 16.03
CA SER A 267 7.42 22.21 16.47
C SER A 267 8.59 21.74 17.32
N ALA A 268 9.75 22.35 17.09
CA ALA A 268 10.89 22.18 17.97
C ALA A 268 10.55 22.79 19.34
N SER A 269 10.75 22.02 20.42
CA SER A 269 10.58 22.58 21.77
C SER A 269 11.77 23.44 22.15
N ALA A 270 11.49 24.63 22.69
CA ALA A 270 12.52 25.52 23.24
C ALA A 270 13.23 24.89 24.46
N ASP A 271 12.53 24.04 25.21
CA ASP A 271 13.06 23.30 26.36
C ASP A 271 13.21 21.81 26.03
N ALA A 272 14.40 21.26 26.30
CA ALA A 272 14.73 19.87 26.03
C ALA A 272 13.85 18.83 26.78
N ASP A 273 13.16 19.26 27.83
CA ASP A 273 12.26 18.44 28.66
C ASP A 273 10.78 18.53 28.25
N THR A 274 10.40 19.43 27.34
CA THR A 274 9.02 19.61 26.89
C THR A 274 8.75 18.75 25.67
N ALA A 275 7.63 18.02 25.68
CA ALA A 275 7.19 17.24 24.50
C ALA A 275 7.01 18.17 23.29
N ARG A 276 7.46 17.74 22.11
CA ARG A 276 7.24 18.49 20.86
C ARG A 276 5.74 18.68 20.64
N CYS A 277 5.34 19.90 20.34
CA CYS A 277 3.96 20.21 20.01
C CYS A 277 3.66 19.71 18.59
N VAL A 278 2.56 18.99 18.43
CA VAL A 278 2.08 18.51 17.13
C VAL A 278 0.77 19.23 16.82
N THR A 279 0.75 19.97 15.72
CA THR A 279 -0.39 20.77 15.30
C THR A 279 -0.86 20.33 13.93
N LEU A 280 -2.15 20.06 13.79
CA LEU A 280 -2.76 19.79 12.49
C LEU A 280 -2.95 21.11 11.74
N MET A 281 -2.38 21.20 10.53
CA MET A 281 -2.38 22.42 9.72
C MET A 281 -3.57 22.42 8.76
N GLU A 282 -4.78 22.54 9.31
CA GLU A 282 -6.00 22.55 8.51
C GLU A 282 -6.18 23.86 7.75
N VAL A 283 -6.50 23.75 6.48
CA VAL A 283 -6.96 24.85 5.64
C VAL A 283 -8.46 25.04 5.92
N PRO A 284 -8.93 26.28 6.24
CA PRO A 284 -10.33 26.51 6.64
C PRO A 284 -11.36 26.06 5.62
N ALA A 285 -11.06 26.16 4.33
CA ALA A 285 -11.94 25.72 3.24
C ALA A 285 -11.07 25.09 2.13
N PRO A 286 -10.81 23.79 2.17
CA PRO A 286 -10.02 23.12 1.15
C PRO A 286 -10.73 23.19 -0.22
N ALA A 287 -9.95 23.29 -1.30
CA ALA A 287 -10.45 23.20 -2.65
C ALA A 287 -10.92 21.76 -2.96
N PRO A 288 -11.81 21.56 -3.93
CA PRO A 288 -12.08 20.24 -4.46
C PRO A 288 -10.79 19.54 -4.96
N PRO A 289 -10.77 18.21 -5.03
CA PRO A 289 -9.66 17.48 -5.63
C PRO A 289 -9.36 17.93 -7.06
N LEU A 290 -8.11 17.75 -7.50
CA LEU A 290 -7.70 17.99 -8.88
C LEU A 290 -8.50 17.09 -9.83
N GLY A 291 -8.96 17.64 -10.93
CA GLY A 291 -9.95 17.07 -11.85
C GLY A 291 -11.37 17.50 -11.55
N LEU A 292 -11.60 18.12 -10.38
CA LEU A 292 -12.91 18.58 -9.90
C LEU A 292 -12.90 20.04 -9.41
N LEU A 293 -11.83 20.81 -9.62
CA LEU A 293 -11.72 22.19 -9.10
C LEU A 293 -12.87 23.10 -9.54
N ALA A 294 -13.43 22.88 -10.72
CA ALA A 294 -14.58 23.63 -11.23
C ALA A 294 -15.86 23.47 -10.40
N LEU A 295 -15.92 22.48 -9.50
CA LEU A 295 -17.11 22.20 -8.66
C LEU A 295 -17.15 23.01 -7.37
N GLY A 296 -16.09 23.77 -7.04
CA GLY A 296 -16.01 24.51 -5.78
C GLY A 296 -15.23 25.81 -5.86
N ASP A 297 -15.16 26.51 -4.72
CA ASP A 297 -14.36 27.72 -4.57
C ASP A 297 -12.93 27.37 -4.16
N THR A 298 -11.96 27.96 -4.83
CA THR A 298 -10.52 27.77 -4.55
C THR A 298 -9.91 28.96 -3.78
N SER A 299 -10.68 30.02 -3.55
CA SER A 299 -10.17 31.30 -3.00
C SER A 299 -9.67 31.21 -1.55
N ALA A 300 -10.21 30.30 -0.75
CA ALA A 300 -9.86 30.12 0.66
C ALA A 300 -9.05 28.85 0.94
N ALA A 301 -8.61 28.14 -0.10
CA ALA A 301 -7.93 26.85 0.03
C ALA A 301 -6.45 26.95 0.44
N GLN A 302 -6.01 28.09 0.99
CA GLN A 302 -4.62 28.37 1.34
C GLN A 302 -4.45 28.73 2.81
N LEU A 303 -3.39 28.19 3.41
CA LEU A 303 -2.89 28.52 4.75
C LEU A 303 -1.47 29.06 4.63
N SER A 304 -1.13 30.10 5.40
CA SER A 304 0.23 30.59 5.53
C SER A 304 0.72 30.38 6.96
N CYS A 305 1.93 29.81 7.10
CA CYS A 305 2.60 29.64 8.37
C CYS A 305 4.12 29.89 8.21
N ALA A 306 4.84 29.91 9.31
CA ALA A 306 6.31 29.88 9.30
C ALA A 306 6.79 28.54 9.87
N LEU A 307 7.79 27.97 9.25
CA LEU A 307 8.58 26.89 9.84
C LEU A 307 9.74 27.52 10.59
N GLU A 308 9.71 27.41 11.90
CA GLU A 308 10.81 27.84 12.76
C GLU A 308 12.02 26.89 12.60
N PRO A 309 13.23 27.31 13.00
CA PRO A 309 14.38 26.41 13.00
C PRO A 309 14.10 25.09 13.72
N ASP A 310 14.57 23.98 13.13
CA ASP A 310 14.37 22.61 13.62
C ASP A 310 12.92 22.11 13.68
N ASP A 311 11.94 22.87 13.19
CA ASP A 311 10.57 22.39 12.96
C ASP A 311 10.53 21.30 11.88
N GLN A 312 9.51 20.47 11.93
CA GLN A 312 9.28 19.42 10.96
C GLN A 312 7.83 19.48 10.46
N LEU A 313 7.66 19.35 9.15
CA LEU A 313 6.32 19.24 8.53
C LEU A 313 6.15 17.82 7.98
N LEU A 314 5.16 17.10 8.51
CA LEU A 314 4.83 15.75 8.08
C LEU A 314 3.61 15.79 7.15
N LEU A 315 3.84 15.42 5.89
CA LEU A 315 2.81 15.16 4.90
C LEU A 315 2.58 13.64 4.85
N TYR A 316 1.32 13.22 4.62
CA TYR A 316 0.97 11.79 4.61
C TYR A 316 -0.29 11.56 3.79
N THR A 317 -0.42 10.36 3.21
CA THR A 317 -1.64 9.93 2.52
C THR A 317 -2.62 9.28 3.49
N ASP A 318 -3.87 9.13 3.09
CA ASP A 318 -4.95 8.59 3.92
C ASP A 318 -4.72 7.14 4.35
N GLY A 319 -3.98 6.35 3.56
CA GLY A 319 -3.56 5.00 3.95
C GLY A 319 -2.81 4.91 5.29
N VAL A 320 -2.24 6.04 5.78
CA VAL A 320 -1.67 6.12 7.13
C VAL A 320 -2.78 6.24 8.18
N THR A 321 -3.70 7.18 8.00
CA THR A 321 -4.76 7.48 8.98
C THR A 321 -5.93 6.51 8.90
N GLU A 322 -6.19 5.93 7.75
CA GLU A 322 -7.23 4.93 7.55
C GLU A 322 -6.81 3.50 7.91
N ALA A 323 -5.52 3.29 8.20
CA ALA A 323 -5.01 2.03 8.70
C ALA A 323 -5.74 1.62 10.00
N ARG A 324 -6.21 0.36 10.06
CA ARG A 324 -7.07 -0.12 11.16
C ARG A 324 -6.43 -1.30 11.88
N ASP A 325 -6.61 -1.32 13.20
CA ASP A 325 -6.24 -2.48 14.01
C ASP A 325 -7.25 -3.64 13.84
N ALA A 326 -7.01 -4.76 14.56
CA ALA A 326 -7.90 -5.92 14.56
C ALA A 326 -9.32 -5.61 15.10
N LYS A 327 -9.50 -4.49 15.82
CA LYS A 327 -10.79 -4.01 16.32
C LYS A 327 -11.41 -2.97 15.40
N ARG A 328 -10.80 -2.69 14.23
CA ARG A 328 -11.20 -1.68 13.23
C ARG A 328 -11.07 -0.24 13.74
N VAL A 329 -10.19 0.02 14.70
CA VAL A 329 -9.86 1.38 15.17
C VAL A 329 -8.82 1.98 14.24
N PHE A 330 -9.05 3.20 13.79
CA PHE A 330 -8.12 3.96 12.96
C PHE A 330 -6.81 4.27 13.70
N TYR A 331 -5.74 4.42 12.93
CA TYR A 331 -4.44 4.82 13.47
C TYR A 331 -4.47 6.30 13.90
N PRO A 332 -4.30 6.60 15.19
CA PRO A 332 -4.36 7.96 15.72
C PRO A 332 -3.03 8.68 15.46
N LEU A 333 -2.80 9.12 14.21
CA LEU A 333 -1.50 9.64 13.77
C LEU A 333 -0.98 10.82 14.61
N PRO A 334 -1.77 11.88 14.93
CA PRO A 334 -1.26 13.02 15.70
C PRO A 334 -0.72 12.62 17.08
N GLU A 335 -1.45 11.76 17.80
CA GLU A 335 -1.07 11.26 19.12
C GLU A 335 0.19 10.39 19.05
N ARG A 336 0.31 9.56 18.01
CA ARG A 336 1.47 8.71 17.80
C ARG A 336 2.70 9.53 17.42
N VAL A 337 2.55 10.53 16.57
CA VAL A 337 3.63 11.47 16.23
C VAL A 337 4.11 12.18 17.50
N SER A 338 3.21 12.73 18.32
CA SER A 338 3.54 13.38 19.59
C SER A 338 4.32 12.45 20.52
N ALA A 339 3.84 11.22 20.72
CA ALA A 339 4.48 10.23 21.58
C ALA A 339 5.87 9.78 21.06
N LEU A 340 6.05 9.70 19.76
CA LEU A 340 7.31 9.25 19.14
C LEU A 340 8.30 10.39 18.95
N ALA A 341 7.87 11.61 18.69
CA ALA A 341 8.74 12.78 18.57
C ALA A 341 9.40 13.13 19.91
N GLY A 342 8.65 13.02 21.04
CA GLY A 342 9.17 13.28 22.39
C GLY A 342 10.25 12.28 22.86
N LYS A 343 10.13 11.00 22.49
CA LYS A 343 11.11 9.95 22.86
C LYS A 343 12.50 10.14 22.23
N ALA A 344 12.61 10.90 21.15
CA ALA A 344 13.89 11.17 20.51
C ALA A 344 14.78 12.12 21.33
N ALA A 345 14.17 13.05 22.09
CA ALA A 345 14.88 13.96 22.98
C ALA A 345 15.48 13.24 24.21
N ALA A 346 14.71 12.29 24.81
CA ALA A 346 15.14 11.54 25.99
C ALA A 346 16.28 10.54 25.72
N GLY A 347 16.34 9.98 24.51
CA GLY A 347 17.40 9.01 24.11
C GLY A 347 18.78 9.64 23.91
N HIS A 348 18.87 10.96 23.72
CA HIS A 348 20.14 11.65 23.45
C HIS A 348 21.00 11.91 24.68
N GLN A 349 20.42 11.87 25.89
CA GLN A 349 21.17 12.08 27.14
C GLN A 349 21.80 10.80 27.74
N ALA A 350 21.37 9.61 27.34
CA ALA A 350 21.81 8.34 27.94
C ALA A 350 22.98 7.65 27.21
N GLY A 351 23.49 8.16 26.13
CA GLY A 351 24.43 7.44 25.23
C GLY A 351 25.70 8.18 24.84
N LYS A 352 26.39 8.86 25.79
CA LYS A 352 27.75 9.35 25.56
C LYS A 352 28.82 8.28 25.87
N ALA A 353 28.74 7.13 25.22
CA ALA A 353 29.91 6.23 25.14
C ALA A 353 29.69 5.22 24.00
N VAL A 354 30.72 5.18 23.11
CA VAL A 354 31.02 4.09 22.16
C VAL A 354 30.03 3.91 21.00
N LEU A 355 30.33 4.57 19.89
CA LEU A 355 30.66 3.91 18.60
C LEU A 355 30.81 4.97 17.51
N LYS A 356 32.07 5.16 17.13
CA LYS A 356 32.49 5.96 15.99
C LYS A 356 32.16 5.18 14.72
N GLN A 357 30.96 5.37 14.19
CA GLN A 357 30.62 4.99 12.82
C GLN A 357 29.89 6.13 12.14
N VAL A 358 30.47 6.57 11.04
CA VAL A 358 30.06 7.66 10.19
C VAL A 358 28.62 7.45 9.74
N SER A 359 27.67 8.20 10.31
CA SER A 359 26.37 8.48 9.72
C SER A 359 26.17 9.99 9.67
N VAL A 360 26.31 10.52 8.49
CA VAL A 360 25.89 11.87 8.15
C VAL A 360 24.36 11.87 8.25
N GLY A 361 23.80 12.52 9.30
CA GLY A 361 22.34 12.65 9.48
C GLY A 361 21.71 11.88 10.65
N GLY A 362 22.36 11.80 11.80
CA GLY A 362 22.09 10.85 12.88
C GLY A 362 20.86 11.05 13.79
N SER A 363 19.94 12.02 13.61
CA SER A 363 18.74 12.09 14.44
C SER A 363 17.42 12.25 13.68
N ARG A 364 17.48 12.55 12.40
CA ARG A 364 16.31 12.89 11.56
C ARG A 364 15.64 11.66 10.92
N GLN A 365 16.39 10.64 10.55
CA GLN A 365 15.87 9.36 10.00
C GLN A 365 15.08 8.50 11.01
N GLY A 366 15.10 8.88 12.29
CA GLY A 366 14.49 8.11 13.35
C GLY A 366 12.97 8.21 13.46
N LEU A 367 12.32 9.32 13.07
CA LEU A 367 10.88 9.50 13.31
C LEU A 367 10.03 8.70 12.32
N LEU A 368 10.27 8.81 11.01
CA LEU A 368 9.52 8.05 10.02
C LEU A 368 9.69 6.54 10.18
N ALA A 369 10.90 6.06 10.46
CA ALA A 369 11.14 4.63 10.71
C ALA A 369 10.38 4.14 11.96
N ARG A 370 10.31 4.96 13.02
CA ARG A 370 9.52 4.63 14.21
C ARG A 370 8.03 4.66 13.95
N LEU A 371 7.53 5.64 13.20
CA LEU A 371 6.13 5.72 12.78
C LEU A 371 5.75 4.51 11.93
N GLN A 372 6.58 4.14 10.97
CA GLN A 372 6.36 2.94 10.15
C GLN A 372 6.28 1.67 11.00
N ALA A 373 7.23 1.49 11.93
CA ALA A 373 7.22 0.33 12.82
C ALA A 373 6.01 0.33 13.77
N ASP A 374 5.55 1.51 14.21
CA ASP A 374 4.39 1.67 15.07
C ASP A 374 3.08 1.41 14.31
N LEU A 375 2.96 1.92 13.07
CA LEU A 375 1.85 1.66 12.16
C LEU A 375 1.68 0.16 11.90
N HIS A 376 2.77 -0.53 11.54
CA HIS A 376 2.74 -1.99 11.35
C HIS A 376 2.34 -2.75 12.62
N ARG A 377 2.75 -2.28 13.79
CA ARG A 377 2.37 -2.89 15.08
C ARG A 377 0.89 -2.65 15.39
N HIS A 378 0.36 -1.47 15.08
CA HIS A 378 -1.04 -1.14 15.27
C HIS A 378 -1.94 -2.03 14.42
N VAL A 379 -1.64 -2.15 13.14
CA VAL A 379 -2.43 -2.96 12.20
C VAL A 379 -2.27 -4.47 12.47
N GLY A 380 -1.06 -4.93 12.80
CA GLY A 380 -0.76 -6.35 13.06
C GLY A 380 -0.94 -7.27 11.84
N ALA A 381 -1.21 -6.71 10.67
CA ALA A 381 -1.41 -7.36 9.38
C ALA A 381 -0.79 -6.47 8.27
N PRO A 382 -0.67 -6.94 7.03
CA PRO A 382 -0.37 -6.05 5.90
C PRO A 382 -1.43 -4.95 5.79
N LEU A 383 -1.02 -3.76 5.33
CA LEU A 383 -1.93 -2.65 5.09
C LEU A 383 -2.95 -2.98 4.00
N ASP A 384 -4.15 -2.44 4.13
CA ASP A 384 -5.24 -2.56 3.14
C ASP A 384 -5.05 -1.56 1.98
N ASP A 385 -4.32 -0.45 2.23
CA ASP A 385 -3.99 0.57 1.26
C ASP A 385 -2.52 0.98 1.35
N ASP A 386 -2.01 1.62 0.29
CA ASP A 386 -0.67 2.19 0.27
C ASP A 386 -0.59 3.36 1.26
N ALA A 387 0.57 3.57 1.85
CA ALA A 387 0.78 4.61 2.83
C ALA A 387 2.10 5.33 2.56
N ALA A 388 2.02 6.59 2.18
CA ALA A 388 3.17 7.45 2.00
C ALA A 388 3.30 8.46 3.14
N MET A 389 4.52 8.70 3.58
CA MET A 389 4.86 9.74 4.55
C MET A 389 6.09 10.50 4.07
N LEU A 390 5.99 11.81 4.00
CA LEU A 390 7.09 12.71 3.66
C LEU A 390 7.31 13.68 4.82
N LEU A 391 8.51 13.69 5.37
CA LEU A 391 8.92 14.58 6.46
C LEU A 391 9.89 15.62 5.93
N VAL A 392 9.47 16.86 5.99
CA VAL A 392 10.30 18.03 5.65
C VAL A 392 10.89 18.58 6.94
N HIS A 393 12.19 18.77 6.97
CA HIS A 393 12.92 19.32 8.12
C HIS A 393 13.37 20.76 7.84
N ALA A 394 12.98 21.68 8.67
CA ALA A 394 13.58 23.00 8.68
C ALA A 394 15.06 22.94 9.12
N PRO A 395 15.92 23.80 8.60
CA PRO A 395 17.30 23.87 9.04
C PRO A 395 17.41 24.36 10.49
N ALA A 396 18.53 24.12 11.16
CA ALA A 396 18.79 24.64 12.49
C ALA A 396 18.90 26.18 12.54
N ALA A 397 19.13 26.80 11.41
CA ALA A 397 19.01 28.23 11.18
C ALA A 397 18.71 28.47 9.70
N TRP A 398 17.78 29.36 9.42
CA TRP A 398 17.56 29.80 8.04
C TRP A 398 18.74 30.58 7.53
N PRO A 399 19.14 30.45 6.24
CA PRO A 399 20.20 31.25 5.66
C PRO A 399 19.88 32.74 5.85
N ALA A 400 20.86 33.52 6.26
CA ALA A 400 20.68 34.98 6.27
C ALA A 400 20.43 35.46 4.84
N ALA A 401 19.39 36.28 4.63
CA ALA A 401 19.16 36.89 3.32
C ALA A 401 20.48 37.54 2.82
N PRO A 402 20.86 37.33 1.54
CA PRO A 402 22.05 37.95 1.00
C PRO A 402 21.91 39.46 1.18
N PRO A 403 23.01 40.16 1.55
CA PRO A 403 22.95 41.60 1.77
C PRO A 403 22.40 42.26 0.50
N VAL A 404 21.29 42.99 0.66
CA VAL A 404 20.72 43.81 -0.42
C VAL A 404 21.77 44.90 -0.69
N PHE A 405 22.60 44.68 -1.69
CA PHE A 405 23.46 45.74 -2.19
C PHE A 405 22.55 46.83 -2.77
N PRO A 406 22.57 48.06 -2.21
CA PRO A 406 21.80 49.14 -2.80
C PRO A 406 22.25 49.27 -4.27
N ALA A 407 21.27 49.26 -5.19
CA ALA A 407 21.56 49.46 -6.60
C ALA A 407 22.44 50.74 -6.70
N SER A 408 23.70 50.57 -7.09
CA SER A 408 24.61 51.65 -7.28
C SER A 408 23.95 52.69 -8.16
N ALA A 409 23.79 53.90 -7.62
CA ALA A 409 23.32 55.05 -8.38
C ALA A 409 24.10 55.12 -9.69
N ARG A 410 23.43 54.91 -10.82
CA ARG A 410 23.99 55.16 -12.13
C ARG A 410 24.37 56.62 -12.12
N ALA A 411 25.67 56.89 -12.04
CA ALA A 411 26.19 58.19 -12.27
C ALA A 411 25.82 58.65 -13.68
N THR A 412 24.98 59.65 -13.76
CA THR A 412 24.76 60.43 -14.99
C THR A 412 26.03 61.17 -15.28
N ALA A 413 26.68 60.86 -16.39
CA ALA A 413 27.63 61.66 -17.09
C ALA A 413 27.21 61.77 -18.54
#